data_34fad22199f3854acae50c9c4ae90ce0
#
_entry.id   34fad22199f3854acae50c9c4ae90ce0
#
_cell.length_a   1.000
_cell.length_b   1.000
_cell.length_c   1.000
_cell.angle_alpha   90.00
_cell.angle_beta   90.00
_cell.angle_gamma   90.00
#
_symmetry.space_group_name_H-M   'P 1'
#
loop_
_entity.id
_entity.type
_entity.pdbx_description
1 polymer ?
#
loop_
_entity_poly.entity_id
_entity_poly.type
_entity_poly.pdbx_seq_one_letter_code
_entity_poly.pdbx_strand_id
1 'polypeptide(L)'
;FSGDKKDLLLPKPQQILLDALLNLNKPMIVSIFSGSAMDLRTAQNANALLQTWYPGAMGGKALANIIFGEVSPSAKLPITIYKDTDCLPDFEDYSMENRTYRYLKDEPLFPFGFGLNYGDTYLESVDILDEIPDRSRGLNLRVEISNRGRATKDVVQVYVKNDSKYAALNPTLVEFEKIAISSGERAIIELKINEDAFKVVDNEGQFITDGKSSKIYIAKSFISIYLHEGFLVSFVL
;
A
#
# COMPACT_ATOMS: atom_id res chain seq x y z
N PHE A 1 25.04 -12.71 -13.65
CA PHE A 1 23.75 -13.22 -14.09
C PHE A 1 23.28 -12.39 -15.28
N SER A 2 23.23 -12.99 -16.48
CA SER A 2 22.77 -12.30 -17.69
C SER A 2 21.25 -12.32 -17.74
N GLY A 3 20.58 -11.32 -17.22
CA GLY A 3 19.11 -11.25 -17.26
C GLY A 3 18.49 -10.28 -16.27
N ASP A 4 19.20 -9.93 -15.20
CA ASP A 4 18.70 -8.96 -14.22
C ASP A 4 18.80 -7.54 -14.78
N LYS A 5 17.79 -6.73 -14.50
CA LYS A 5 17.81 -5.31 -14.83
C LYS A 5 18.84 -4.60 -13.96
N LYS A 6 19.63 -3.72 -14.57
CA LYS A 6 20.63 -2.89 -13.87
C LYS A 6 20.01 -1.64 -13.23
N ASP A 7 18.80 -1.29 -13.64
CA ASP A 7 18.09 -0.09 -13.22
C ASP A 7 16.57 -0.33 -13.25
N LEU A 8 15.81 0.66 -12.78
CA LEU A 8 14.34 0.66 -12.80
C LEU A 8 13.76 1.30 -14.05
N LEU A 9 14.57 1.76 -15.00
CA LEU A 9 14.12 2.54 -16.14
C LEU A 9 13.22 1.73 -17.08
N LEU A 10 12.30 2.42 -17.73
CA LEU A 10 11.61 1.92 -18.91
C LEU A 10 12.62 1.69 -20.04
N PRO A 11 12.41 0.69 -20.92
CA PRO A 11 13.22 0.55 -22.12
C PRO A 11 13.31 1.87 -22.89
N LYS A 12 14.50 2.25 -23.34
CA LYS A 12 14.75 3.55 -23.98
C LYS A 12 13.74 3.93 -25.08
N PRO A 13 13.31 3.03 -26.00
CA PRO A 13 12.29 3.39 -27.00
C PRO A 13 10.94 3.72 -26.37
N GLN A 14 10.56 3.06 -25.28
CA GLN A 14 9.31 3.34 -24.56
C GLN A 14 9.38 4.69 -23.82
N GLN A 15 10.53 5.00 -23.24
CA GLN A 15 10.74 6.32 -22.61
C GLN A 15 10.64 7.45 -23.63
N ILE A 16 11.29 7.32 -24.80
CA ILE A 16 11.23 8.33 -25.88
C ILE A 16 9.77 8.50 -26.37
N LEU A 17 9.03 7.40 -26.54
CA LEU A 17 7.64 7.47 -26.95
C LEU A 17 6.78 8.19 -25.89
N LEU A 18 6.97 7.85 -24.61
CA LEU A 18 6.23 8.47 -23.50
C LEU A 18 6.48 9.98 -23.44
N ASP A 19 7.76 10.39 -23.54
CA ASP A 19 8.13 11.81 -23.54
C ASP A 19 7.51 12.56 -24.72
N ALA A 20 7.54 11.97 -25.92
CA ALA A 20 6.96 12.56 -27.11
C ALA A 20 5.44 12.73 -26.99
N LEU A 21 4.75 11.73 -26.46
CA LEU A 21 3.29 11.77 -26.27
C LEU A 21 2.87 12.78 -25.20
N LEU A 22 3.59 12.86 -24.08
CA LEU A 22 3.32 13.85 -23.04
C LEU A 22 3.45 15.29 -23.56
N ASN A 23 4.42 15.55 -24.43
CA ASN A 23 4.63 16.87 -25.03
C ASN A 23 3.48 17.31 -25.96
N LEU A 24 2.58 16.41 -26.37
CA LEU A 24 1.39 16.79 -27.16
C LEU A 24 0.33 17.49 -26.30
N ASN A 25 0.45 17.51 -24.98
CA ASN A 25 -0.50 18.11 -24.04
C ASN A 25 -1.96 17.66 -24.25
N LYS A 26 -2.14 16.39 -24.63
CA LYS A 26 -3.46 15.77 -24.77
C LYS A 26 -3.77 14.88 -23.58
N PRO A 27 -5.06 14.70 -23.22
CA PRO A 27 -5.42 13.72 -22.21
C PRO A 27 -4.83 12.35 -22.51
N MET A 28 -4.10 11.78 -21.54
CA MET A 28 -3.36 10.54 -21.72
C MET A 28 -3.55 9.61 -20.54
N ILE A 29 -3.77 8.35 -20.84
CA ILE A 29 -3.76 7.25 -19.88
C ILE A 29 -2.54 6.38 -20.17
N VAL A 30 -1.72 6.14 -19.15
CA VAL A 30 -0.57 5.24 -19.24
C VAL A 30 -0.85 3.97 -18.46
N SER A 31 -0.65 2.82 -19.10
CA SER A 31 -0.75 1.51 -18.46
C SER A 31 0.59 0.79 -18.52
N ILE A 32 1.13 0.46 -17.36
CA ILE A 32 2.42 -0.23 -17.20
C ILE A 32 2.17 -1.72 -16.97
N PHE A 33 2.72 -2.54 -17.87
CA PHE A 33 2.73 -3.99 -17.76
C PHE A 33 4.12 -4.43 -17.32
N SER A 34 4.30 -4.69 -16.05
CA SER A 34 5.58 -5.15 -15.49
C SER A 34 5.35 -6.00 -14.24
N GLY A 35 6.24 -6.95 -13.98
CA GLY A 35 6.20 -7.79 -12.77
C GLY A 35 6.93 -7.18 -11.58
N SER A 36 7.54 -6.00 -11.75
CA SER A 36 8.33 -5.31 -10.71
C SER A 36 8.13 -3.81 -10.76
N ALA A 37 8.62 -3.11 -9.75
CA ALA A 37 8.70 -1.67 -9.74
C ALA A 37 9.50 -1.14 -10.95
N MET A 38 9.04 -0.01 -11.49
CA MET A 38 9.69 0.73 -12.56
C MET A 38 9.86 2.19 -12.11
N ASP A 39 10.78 2.91 -12.72
CA ASP A 39 10.85 4.37 -12.61
C ASP A 39 9.67 4.98 -13.37
N LEU A 40 8.73 5.52 -12.63
CA LEU A 40 7.49 6.09 -13.16
C LEU A 40 7.45 7.62 -13.07
N ARG A 41 8.58 8.30 -12.80
CA ARG A 41 8.63 9.77 -12.66
C ARG A 41 8.10 10.50 -13.88
N THR A 42 8.35 9.99 -15.07
CA THR A 42 7.77 10.57 -16.29
C THR A 42 6.31 10.17 -16.44
N ALA A 43 5.97 8.90 -16.24
CA ALA A 43 4.63 8.37 -16.44
C ALA A 43 3.58 8.99 -15.51
N GLN A 44 3.96 9.41 -14.30
CA GLN A 44 3.05 10.07 -13.35
C GLN A 44 2.48 11.42 -13.86
N ASN A 45 3.10 12.01 -14.88
CA ASN A 45 2.60 13.25 -15.50
C ASN A 45 1.41 13.01 -16.45
N ALA A 46 1.04 11.76 -16.72
CA ALA A 46 -0.17 11.42 -17.44
C ALA A 46 -1.42 11.73 -16.60
N ASN A 47 -2.57 11.92 -17.25
CA ASN A 47 -3.84 12.18 -16.57
C ASN A 47 -4.31 10.98 -15.74
N ALA A 48 -3.93 9.74 -16.13
CA ALA A 48 -4.12 8.52 -15.36
C ALA A 48 -2.95 7.57 -15.59
N LEU A 49 -2.55 6.89 -14.51
CA LEU A 49 -1.49 5.88 -14.51
C LEU A 49 -2.02 4.61 -13.88
N LEU A 50 -1.87 3.49 -14.59
CA LEU A 50 -2.32 2.17 -14.18
C LEU A 50 -1.13 1.22 -14.10
N GLN A 51 -0.91 0.58 -12.94
CA GLN A 51 -0.01 -0.55 -12.81
C GLN A 51 -0.83 -1.83 -13.07
N THR A 52 -0.59 -2.50 -14.18
CA THR A 52 -1.45 -3.56 -14.70
C THR A 52 -0.89 -4.95 -14.42
N TRP A 53 0.36 -5.07 -14.02
CA TRP A 53 1.07 -6.33 -13.75
C TRP A 53 1.07 -7.24 -14.99
N TYR A 54 0.87 -8.55 -14.80
CA TYR A 54 0.68 -9.55 -15.84
C TYR A 54 -0.76 -10.08 -15.81
N PRO A 55 -1.71 -9.44 -16.49
CA PRO A 55 -3.15 -9.61 -16.25
C PRO A 55 -3.74 -10.87 -16.90
N GLY A 56 -2.95 -11.68 -17.61
CA GLY A 56 -3.41 -12.90 -18.27
C GLY A 56 -4.37 -12.66 -19.44
N ALA A 57 -5.09 -13.72 -19.85
CA ALA A 57 -5.93 -13.73 -21.06
C ALA A 57 -7.07 -12.69 -21.06
N MET A 58 -7.60 -12.34 -19.88
CA MET A 58 -8.70 -11.38 -19.75
C MET A 58 -8.23 -9.94 -19.46
N GLY A 59 -6.93 -9.69 -19.51
CA GLY A 59 -6.33 -8.41 -19.16
C GLY A 59 -6.84 -7.23 -19.98
N GLY A 60 -6.97 -7.40 -21.29
CA GLY A 60 -7.50 -6.35 -22.16
C GLY A 60 -8.93 -5.96 -21.78
N LYS A 61 -9.80 -6.95 -21.49
CA LYS A 61 -11.17 -6.69 -21.02
C LYS A 61 -11.19 -5.99 -19.66
N ALA A 62 -10.37 -6.45 -18.71
CA ALA A 62 -10.27 -5.83 -17.38
C ALA A 62 -9.81 -4.37 -17.47
N LEU A 63 -8.78 -4.10 -18.27
CA LEU A 63 -8.28 -2.75 -18.49
C LEU A 63 -9.32 -1.84 -19.16
N ALA A 64 -10.01 -2.32 -20.19
CA ALA A 64 -11.08 -1.58 -20.85
C ALA A 64 -12.21 -1.24 -19.87
N ASN A 65 -12.68 -2.20 -19.07
CA ASN A 65 -13.73 -1.96 -18.08
C ASN A 65 -13.34 -0.88 -17.06
N ILE A 66 -12.06 -0.81 -16.67
CA ILE A 66 -11.56 0.25 -15.79
C ILE A 66 -11.54 1.58 -16.54
N ILE A 67 -10.92 1.64 -17.72
CA ILE A 67 -10.77 2.90 -18.48
C ILE A 67 -12.14 3.53 -18.82
N PHE A 68 -13.11 2.71 -19.22
CA PHE A 68 -14.46 3.18 -19.55
C PHE A 68 -15.38 3.32 -18.33
N GLY A 69 -14.89 3.03 -17.12
CA GLY A 69 -15.62 3.23 -15.88
C GLY A 69 -16.70 2.22 -15.58
N GLU A 70 -16.73 1.09 -16.28
CA GLU A 70 -17.65 -0.05 -16.00
C GLU A 70 -17.34 -0.68 -14.64
N VAL A 71 -16.05 -0.71 -14.27
CA VAL A 71 -15.56 -1.25 -13.01
C VAL A 71 -14.64 -0.23 -12.36
N SER A 72 -14.87 0.08 -11.09
CA SER A 72 -13.93 0.88 -10.30
C SER A 72 -12.67 0.06 -9.98
N PRO A 73 -11.45 0.60 -10.18
CA PRO A 73 -10.25 -0.03 -9.66
C PRO A 73 -10.35 -0.13 -8.13
N SER A 74 -9.83 -1.21 -7.57
CA SER A 74 -9.93 -1.46 -6.12
C SER A 74 -8.73 -2.21 -5.55
N ALA A 75 -7.69 -2.37 -6.35
CA ALA A 75 -6.44 -2.96 -5.90
C ALA A 75 -5.52 -1.89 -5.28
N LYS A 76 -4.66 -2.35 -4.38
CA LYS A 76 -3.60 -1.55 -3.79
C LYS A 76 -2.24 -2.10 -4.22
N LEU A 77 -1.23 -1.25 -4.30
CA LEU A 77 0.13 -1.66 -4.63
C LEU A 77 0.68 -2.60 -3.55
N PRO A 78 1.08 -3.83 -3.90
CA PRO A 78 1.69 -4.76 -2.95
C PRO A 78 3.21 -4.55 -2.82
N ILE A 79 3.73 -3.49 -3.41
CA ILE A 79 5.15 -3.10 -3.39
C ILE A 79 5.27 -1.59 -3.22
N THR A 80 6.48 -1.14 -2.87
CA THR A 80 6.89 0.26 -2.91
C THR A 80 7.43 0.60 -4.30
N ILE A 81 6.95 1.69 -4.92
CA ILE A 81 7.54 2.24 -6.14
C ILE A 81 8.51 3.34 -5.74
N TYR A 82 9.81 3.08 -5.89
CA TYR A 82 10.86 4.06 -5.58
C TYR A 82 10.87 5.22 -6.57
N LYS A 83 11.45 6.34 -6.19
CA LYS A 83 11.58 7.50 -7.10
C LYS A 83 12.45 7.15 -8.29
N ASP A 84 13.61 6.54 -8.04
CA ASP A 84 14.57 6.15 -9.08
C ASP A 84 15.47 5.00 -8.60
N THR A 85 16.43 4.61 -9.43
CA THR A 85 17.41 3.58 -9.12
C THR A 85 18.38 4.02 -8.02
N ASP A 86 18.69 5.31 -7.93
CA ASP A 86 19.68 5.85 -6.97
C ASP A 86 19.17 5.78 -5.52
N CYS A 87 17.83 5.64 -5.33
CA CYS A 87 17.22 5.39 -4.02
C CYS A 87 17.44 3.98 -3.49
N LEU A 88 17.92 3.05 -4.32
CA LEU A 88 18.14 1.67 -3.92
C LEU A 88 19.52 1.50 -3.28
N PRO A 89 19.65 0.72 -2.20
CA PRO A 89 20.95 0.31 -1.68
C PRO A 89 21.65 -0.60 -2.69
N ASP A 90 22.95 -0.80 -2.48
CA ASP A 90 23.78 -1.69 -3.29
C ASP A 90 23.10 -3.07 -3.44
N PHE A 91 23.20 -3.67 -4.62
CA PHE A 91 22.54 -4.95 -4.92
C PHE A 91 23.01 -6.07 -3.99
N GLU A 92 24.27 -6.05 -3.56
CA GLU A 92 24.87 -7.04 -2.66
C GLU A 92 24.62 -6.73 -1.17
N ASP A 93 24.00 -5.61 -0.84
CA ASP A 93 23.61 -5.27 0.53
C ASP A 93 22.32 -5.97 0.94
N TYR A 94 22.41 -6.95 1.81
CA TYR A 94 21.30 -7.73 2.37
C TYR A 94 20.85 -7.24 3.76
N SER A 95 21.30 -6.08 4.22
CA SER A 95 20.91 -5.51 5.53
C SER A 95 19.44 -5.13 5.64
N MET A 96 18.70 -5.07 4.53
CA MET A 96 17.35 -4.56 4.39
C MET A 96 17.19 -3.04 4.63
N GLU A 97 18.24 -2.33 4.98
CA GLU A 97 18.19 -0.87 5.14
C GLU A 97 17.75 -0.20 3.83
N ASN A 98 16.83 0.75 3.92
CA ASN A 98 16.17 1.42 2.78
C ASN A 98 15.46 0.48 1.77
N ARG A 99 15.21 -0.78 2.14
CA ARG A 99 14.44 -1.70 1.30
C ARG A 99 13.01 -1.80 1.80
N THR A 100 12.07 -1.85 0.87
CA THR A 100 10.63 -1.95 1.10
C THR A 100 10.06 -0.83 2.01
N TYR A 101 8.74 -0.70 2.08
CA TYR A 101 8.10 0.27 2.97
C TYR A 101 8.48 0.09 4.45
N ARG A 102 8.88 -1.12 4.86
CA ARG A 102 9.19 -1.43 6.27
C ARG A 102 10.46 -0.73 6.78
N TYR A 103 11.42 -0.47 5.88
CA TYR A 103 12.75 0.04 6.24
C TYR A 103 13.14 1.29 5.46
N LEU A 104 12.29 1.74 4.52
CA LEU A 104 12.54 2.94 3.74
C LEU A 104 12.50 4.18 4.64
N LYS A 105 13.51 5.04 4.54
CA LYS A 105 13.61 6.31 5.25
C LYS A 105 13.03 7.47 4.46
N ASP A 106 13.17 7.41 3.15
CA ASP A 106 12.74 8.46 2.24
C ASP A 106 11.33 8.22 1.70
N GLU A 107 10.70 9.27 1.24
CA GLU A 107 9.38 9.19 0.60
C GLU A 107 9.50 8.51 -0.77
N PRO A 108 8.75 7.43 -1.03
CA PRO A 108 8.70 6.78 -2.34
C PRO A 108 7.90 7.61 -3.35
N LEU A 109 7.99 7.24 -4.64
CA LEU A 109 7.12 7.82 -5.67
C LEU A 109 5.66 7.40 -5.47
N PHE A 110 5.43 6.09 -5.27
CA PHE A 110 4.14 5.56 -4.82
C PHE A 110 4.38 4.57 -3.67
N PRO A 111 3.76 4.81 -2.51
CA PRO A 111 3.97 3.97 -1.34
C PRO A 111 3.27 2.61 -1.46
N PHE A 112 3.74 1.65 -0.69
CA PHE A 112 3.05 0.40 -0.47
C PHE A 112 1.59 0.65 -0.03
N GLY A 113 0.66 -0.18 -0.50
CA GLY A 113 -0.75 -0.04 -0.16
C GLY A 113 -1.48 1.12 -0.85
N PHE A 114 -0.80 1.93 -1.68
CA PHE A 114 -1.43 3.00 -2.44
C PHE A 114 -2.31 2.44 -3.57
N GLY A 115 -3.41 3.12 -3.86
CA GLY A 115 -4.28 2.84 -4.99
C GLY A 115 -5.57 3.63 -4.90
N LEU A 116 -5.93 4.28 -6.00
CA LEU A 116 -7.14 5.07 -6.14
C LEU A 116 -8.31 4.20 -6.60
N ASN A 117 -9.52 4.69 -6.39
CA ASN A 117 -10.76 4.12 -6.91
C ASN A 117 -11.68 5.25 -7.40
N TYR A 118 -12.84 4.90 -7.99
CA TYR A 118 -13.81 5.89 -8.50
C TYR A 118 -14.86 6.29 -7.44
N GLY A 119 -14.77 5.75 -6.24
CA GLY A 119 -15.55 6.19 -5.10
C GLY A 119 -14.89 7.38 -4.40
N ASP A 120 -15.53 7.81 -3.33
CA ASP A 120 -15.04 8.84 -2.42
C ASP A 120 -15.23 8.31 -0.99
N THR A 121 -14.28 7.46 -0.58
CA THR A 121 -14.38 6.67 0.63
C THR A 121 -13.66 7.31 1.81
N TYR A 122 -14.26 7.24 3.00
CA TYR A 122 -13.76 7.82 4.24
C TYR A 122 -13.82 6.80 5.37
N LEU A 123 -12.77 6.70 6.15
CA LEU A 123 -12.79 6.02 7.45
C LEU A 123 -13.51 6.96 8.43
N GLU A 124 -14.62 6.51 9.00
CA GLU A 124 -15.47 7.33 9.88
C GLU A 124 -15.14 7.11 11.35
N SER A 125 -15.00 5.85 11.77
CA SER A 125 -14.64 5.48 13.15
C SER A 125 -13.86 4.17 13.22
N VAL A 126 -13.15 4.00 14.34
CA VAL A 126 -12.50 2.75 14.72
C VAL A 126 -12.73 2.53 16.21
N ASP A 127 -13.31 1.39 16.55
CA ASP A 127 -13.57 0.96 17.92
C ASP A 127 -12.80 -0.34 18.21
N ILE A 128 -12.29 -0.46 19.43
CA ILE A 128 -11.78 -1.72 19.94
C ILE A 128 -12.94 -2.43 20.61
N LEU A 129 -13.15 -3.69 20.24
CA LEU A 129 -14.27 -4.48 20.76
C LEU A 129 -13.92 -5.21 22.06
N ASP A 130 -12.63 -5.35 22.35
CA ASP A 130 -12.15 -6.04 23.54
C ASP A 130 -12.29 -5.11 24.77
N GLU A 131 -12.96 -5.57 25.83
CA GLU A 131 -13.10 -4.83 27.09
C GLU A 131 -11.74 -4.53 27.75
N ILE A 132 -10.81 -5.49 27.64
CA ILE A 132 -9.43 -5.38 28.12
C ILE A 132 -8.53 -5.76 26.96
N PRO A 133 -7.97 -4.79 26.24
CA PRO A 133 -7.04 -5.05 25.16
C PRO A 133 -5.77 -5.76 25.66
N ASP A 134 -5.41 -6.88 25.01
CA ASP A 134 -4.25 -7.71 25.38
C ASP A 134 -3.53 -8.19 24.12
N ARG A 135 -2.27 -7.78 23.95
CA ARG A 135 -1.43 -8.19 22.83
C ARG A 135 -1.25 -9.71 22.73
N SER A 136 -1.26 -10.42 23.88
CA SER A 136 -1.08 -11.87 23.92
C SER A 136 -2.26 -12.66 23.35
N ARG A 137 -3.40 -12.02 23.16
CA ARG A 137 -4.64 -12.60 22.61
C ARG A 137 -5.00 -12.06 21.24
N GLY A 138 -4.26 -11.04 20.78
CA GLY A 138 -4.65 -10.23 19.63
C GLY A 138 -5.75 -9.23 20.00
N LEU A 139 -6.29 -8.55 18.99
CA LEU A 139 -7.31 -7.51 19.18
C LEU A 139 -8.41 -7.62 18.13
N ASN A 140 -9.64 -7.30 18.52
CA ASN A 140 -10.77 -7.20 17.61
C ASN A 140 -11.13 -5.72 17.42
N LEU A 141 -11.21 -5.31 16.16
CA LEU A 141 -11.52 -3.95 15.77
C LEU A 141 -12.83 -3.91 15.00
N ARG A 142 -13.60 -2.86 15.20
CA ARG A 142 -14.72 -2.48 14.34
C ARG A 142 -14.34 -1.19 13.62
N VAL A 143 -14.44 -1.20 12.30
CA VAL A 143 -14.13 -0.06 11.45
C VAL A 143 -15.38 0.32 10.66
N GLU A 144 -15.79 1.58 10.75
CA GLU A 144 -16.84 2.14 9.92
C GLU A 144 -16.22 2.93 8.76
N ILE A 145 -16.70 2.67 7.54
CA ILE A 145 -16.27 3.34 6.33
C ILE A 145 -17.50 3.83 5.55
N SER A 146 -17.44 5.03 5.00
CA SER A 146 -18.49 5.61 4.15
C SER A 146 -18.00 5.82 2.73
N ASN A 147 -18.93 5.95 1.78
CA ASN A 147 -18.65 6.29 0.40
C ASN A 147 -19.60 7.41 -0.07
N ARG A 148 -19.06 8.58 -0.39
CA ARG A 148 -19.83 9.73 -0.90
C ARG A 148 -19.82 9.82 -2.42
N GLY A 149 -18.99 8.98 -3.08
CA GLY A 149 -18.84 8.92 -4.52
C GLY A 149 -19.60 7.77 -5.17
N ARG A 150 -19.13 7.31 -6.32
CA ARG A 150 -19.68 6.15 -7.04
C ARG A 150 -19.49 4.87 -6.23
N ALA A 151 -20.38 3.88 -6.42
CA ALA A 151 -20.20 2.56 -5.84
C ALA A 151 -18.83 1.99 -6.20
N THR A 152 -18.10 1.49 -5.20
CA THR A 152 -16.73 1.01 -5.34
C THR A 152 -16.42 -0.12 -4.37
N LYS A 153 -15.24 -0.70 -4.54
CA LYS A 153 -14.59 -1.48 -3.47
C LYS A 153 -13.37 -0.71 -3.01
N ASP A 154 -13.07 -0.76 -1.73
CA ASP A 154 -11.82 -0.21 -1.18
C ASP A 154 -11.21 -1.21 -0.21
N VAL A 155 -9.97 -0.96 0.22
CA VAL A 155 -9.24 -1.82 1.14
C VAL A 155 -8.90 -1.03 2.40
N VAL A 156 -9.39 -1.50 3.53
CA VAL A 156 -8.94 -1.06 4.85
C VAL A 156 -7.71 -1.85 5.22
N GLN A 157 -6.66 -1.18 5.66
CA GLN A 157 -5.36 -1.76 6.00
C GLN A 157 -5.03 -1.45 7.44
N VAL A 158 -4.55 -2.44 8.17
CA VAL A 158 -4.14 -2.32 9.57
C VAL A 158 -2.64 -2.54 9.68
N TYR A 159 -1.96 -1.59 10.26
CA TYR A 159 -0.52 -1.62 10.46
C TYR A 159 -0.19 -1.57 11.96
N VAL A 160 0.85 -2.29 12.38
CA VAL A 160 1.34 -2.29 13.76
C VAL A 160 2.79 -1.83 13.79
N LYS A 161 3.09 -0.94 14.74
CA LYS A 161 4.44 -0.53 15.11
C LYS A 161 4.67 -0.89 16.57
N ASN A 162 5.51 -1.89 16.81
CA ASN A 162 5.91 -2.30 18.14
C ASN A 162 7.04 -1.40 18.66
N ASP A 163 6.99 -1.07 19.94
CA ASP A 163 8.06 -0.35 20.66
C ASP A 163 9.17 -1.35 21.08
N SER A 164 9.93 -1.80 20.09
CA SER A 164 11.02 -2.75 20.25
C SER A 164 12.20 -2.35 19.36
N LYS A 165 13.40 -2.60 19.84
CA LYS A 165 14.63 -2.41 19.05
C LYS A 165 14.73 -3.36 17.85
N TYR A 166 13.99 -4.46 17.88
CA TYR A 166 13.92 -5.45 16.79
C TYR A 166 12.82 -5.16 15.79
N ALA A 167 11.94 -4.19 16.07
CA ALA A 167 10.86 -3.85 15.17
C ALA A 167 11.38 -3.16 13.90
N ALA A 168 10.70 -3.38 12.78
CA ALA A 168 10.96 -2.64 11.55
C ALA A 168 10.91 -1.12 11.79
N LEU A 169 11.62 -0.34 10.97
CA LEU A 169 11.66 1.12 11.08
C LEU A 169 10.25 1.73 11.01
N ASN A 170 9.43 1.23 10.10
CA ASN A 170 8.07 1.70 9.84
C ASN A 170 7.02 0.68 10.30
N PRO A 171 5.75 1.10 10.50
CA PRO A 171 4.65 0.20 10.80
C PRO A 171 4.51 -0.91 9.76
N THR A 172 4.23 -2.13 10.22
CA THR A 172 4.11 -3.31 9.36
C THR A 172 2.65 -3.65 9.14
N LEU A 173 2.23 -3.90 7.89
CA LEU A 173 0.90 -4.40 7.56
C LEU A 173 0.69 -5.77 8.23
N VAL A 174 -0.40 -5.90 8.98
CA VAL A 174 -0.72 -7.13 9.74
C VAL A 174 -2.08 -7.68 9.39
N GLU A 175 -3.00 -6.85 8.90
CA GLU A 175 -4.33 -7.27 8.48
C GLU A 175 -4.88 -6.32 7.41
N PHE A 176 -5.76 -6.81 6.54
CA PHE A 176 -6.48 -5.99 5.59
C PHE A 176 -7.81 -6.63 5.18
N GLU A 177 -8.79 -5.82 4.87
CA GLU A 177 -10.08 -6.29 4.37
C GLU A 177 -10.53 -5.44 3.18
N LYS A 178 -11.01 -6.11 2.12
CA LYS A 178 -11.60 -5.47 0.96
C LYS A 178 -13.11 -5.43 1.08
N ILE A 179 -13.67 -4.23 1.12
CA ILE A 179 -15.10 -4.01 1.30
C ILE A 179 -15.73 -3.35 0.06
N ALA A 180 -16.95 -3.77 -0.27
CA ALA A 180 -17.78 -3.11 -1.28
C ALA A 180 -18.71 -2.11 -0.59
N ILE A 181 -18.79 -0.88 -1.12
CA ILE A 181 -19.57 0.20 -0.53
C ILE A 181 -20.34 0.89 -1.65
N SER A 182 -21.69 0.88 -1.53
CA SER A 182 -22.56 1.57 -2.47
C SER A 182 -22.42 3.09 -2.37
N SER A 183 -22.91 3.80 -3.37
CA SER A 183 -22.92 5.27 -3.36
C SER A 183 -23.82 5.80 -2.23
N GLY A 184 -23.28 6.69 -1.40
CA GLY A 184 -23.98 7.31 -0.28
C GLY A 184 -24.14 6.42 0.96
N GLU A 185 -23.59 5.20 0.95
CA GLU A 185 -23.74 4.25 2.05
C GLU A 185 -22.55 4.23 3.00
N ARG A 186 -22.77 3.61 4.15
CA ARG A 186 -21.76 3.23 5.14
C ARG A 186 -21.68 1.72 5.22
N ALA A 187 -20.52 1.21 5.57
CA ALA A 187 -20.30 -0.19 5.83
C ALA A 187 -19.46 -0.36 7.10
N ILE A 188 -19.68 -1.45 7.80
CA ILE A 188 -18.96 -1.81 9.01
C ILE A 188 -18.23 -3.12 8.73
N ILE A 189 -16.96 -3.17 9.10
CA ILE A 189 -16.15 -4.39 9.09
C ILE A 189 -15.60 -4.66 10.48
N GLU A 190 -15.45 -5.92 10.81
CA GLU A 190 -14.77 -6.37 12.01
C GLU A 190 -13.48 -7.08 11.58
N LEU A 191 -12.36 -6.64 12.14
CA LEU A 191 -11.02 -7.10 11.83
C LEU A 191 -10.40 -7.70 13.07
N LYS A 192 -9.72 -8.84 12.92
CA LYS A 192 -8.98 -9.48 14.00
C LYS A 192 -7.49 -9.35 13.76
N ILE A 193 -6.81 -8.64 14.64
CA ILE A 193 -5.35 -8.62 14.68
C ILE A 193 -4.88 -9.81 15.53
N ASN A 194 -4.15 -10.73 14.93
CA ASN A 194 -3.62 -11.87 15.65
C ASN A 194 -2.48 -11.47 16.60
N GLU A 195 -2.24 -12.27 17.65
CA GLU A 195 -1.15 -12.03 18.60
C GLU A 195 0.24 -11.96 17.94
N ASP A 196 0.43 -12.64 16.82
CA ASP A 196 1.71 -12.63 16.08
C ASP A 196 2.06 -11.24 15.51
N ALA A 197 1.08 -10.38 15.31
CA ALA A 197 1.28 -8.99 14.89
C ALA A 197 2.08 -8.17 15.92
N PHE A 198 2.06 -8.58 17.19
CA PHE A 198 2.73 -7.92 18.30
C PHE A 198 4.08 -8.55 18.66
N LYS A 199 4.49 -9.59 17.92
CA LYS A 199 5.79 -10.22 18.08
C LYS A 199 6.82 -9.60 17.13
N VAL A 200 8.07 -9.70 17.52
CA VAL A 200 9.24 -9.32 16.73
C VAL A 200 10.21 -10.49 16.69
N VAL A 201 11.13 -10.50 15.73
CA VAL A 201 12.17 -11.52 15.62
C VAL A 201 13.45 -10.95 16.22
N ASP A 202 14.00 -11.64 17.21
CA ASP A 202 15.27 -11.26 17.85
C ASP A 202 16.50 -11.66 17.01
N ASN A 203 17.71 -11.45 17.57
CA ASN A 203 18.95 -11.77 16.88
C ASN A 203 19.20 -13.27 16.73
N GLU A 204 18.54 -14.10 17.54
CA GLU A 204 18.59 -15.57 17.49
C GLU A 204 17.51 -16.16 16.55
N GLY A 205 16.71 -15.30 15.90
CA GLY A 205 15.63 -15.70 14.99
C GLY A 205 14.37 -16.17 15.70
N GLN A 206 14.20 -15.88 17.00
CA GLN A 206 13.03 -16.28 17.79
C GLN A 206 11.94 -15.21 17.75
N PHE A 207 10.68 -15.66 17.68
CA PHE A 207 9.53 -14.77 17.84
C PHE A 207 9.33 -14.44 19.32
N ILE A 208 9.49 -13.20 19.67
CA ILE A 208 9.35 -12.71 21.05
C ILE A 208 8.37 -11.54 21.11
N THR A 209 7.69 -11.39 22.25
CA THR A 209 6.98 -10.15 22.59
C THR A 209 7.96 -9.25 23.33
N ASP A 210 8.35 -8.14 22.70
CA ASP A 210 9.30 -7.17 23.24
C ASP A 210 8.73 -5.76 23.12
N GLY A 211 9.21 -4.86 24.00
CA GLY A 211 8.70 -3.49 24.09
C GLY A 211 7.47 -3.35 24.96
N LYS A 212 7.23 -2.10 25.40
CA LYS A 212 6.18 -1.77 26.39
C LYS A 212 4.86 -1.40 25.73
N SER A 213 4.87 -1.04 24.46
CA SER A 213 3.68 -0.55 23.78
C SER A 213 3.65 -0.96 22.30
N SER A 214 2.47 -0.87 21.72
CA SER A 214 2.27 -1.00 20.28
C SER A 214 1.33 0.09 19.81
N LYS A 215 1.61 0.62 18.62
CA LYS A 215 0.73 1.58 17.93
C LYS A 215 0.07 0.85 16.76
N ILE A 216 -1.23 0.99 16.66
CA ILE A 216 -2.03 0.42 15.58
C ILE A 216 -2.53 1.57 14.72
N TYR A 217 -2.31 1.48 13.44
CA TYR A 217 -2.76 2.45 12.44
C TYR A 217 -3.77 1.76 11.52
N ILE A 218 -4.91 2.39 11.35
CA ILE A 218 -5.93 1.96 10.41
C ILE A 218 -6.00 3.00 9.29
N ALA A 219 -5.76 2.57 8.06
CA ALA A 219 -5.61 3.47 6.93
C ALA A 219 -6.08 2.83 5.62
N LYS A 220 -6.25 3.63 4.58
CA LYS A 220 -6.52 3.15 3.21
C LYS A 220 -5.22 2.94 2.41
N SER A 221 -4.10 3.44 2.91
CA SER A 221 -2.77 3.25 2.33
C SER A 221 -1.70 3.57 3.37
N PHE A 222 -0.47 3.12 3.14
CA PHE A 222 0.65 3.39 4.03
C PHE A 222 0.93 4.91 4.17
N ILE A 223 0.78 5.69 3.11
CA ILE A 223 1.01 7.14 3.18
C ILE A 223 -0.02 7.87 4.04
N SER A 224 -1.24 7.37 4.14
CA SER A 224 -2.28 7.97 4.99
C SER A 224 -1.87 7.99 6.46
N ILE A 225 -0.95 7.09 6.86
CA ILE A 225 -0.39 7.05 8.22
C ILE A 225 0.47 8.31 8.48
N TYR A 226 1.29 8.70 7.52
CA TYR A 226 2.15 9.89 7.63
C TYR A 226 1.37 11.19 7.50
N LEU A 227 0.33 11.20 6.66
CA LEU A 227 -0.52 12.39 6.46
C LEU A 227 -1.57 12.58 7.56
N HIS A 228 -1.58 11.71 8.58
CA HIS A 228 -2.59 11.70 9.65
C HIS A 228 -4.04 11.58 9.12
N GLU A 229 -4.23 10.95 7.97
CA GLU A 229 -5.54 10.68 7.36
C GLU A 229 -6.13 9.33 7.81
N GLY A 230 -5.45 8.63 8.72
CA GLY A 230 -5.87 7.36 9.31
C GLY A 230 -6.16 7.50 10.80
N PHE A 231 -6.66 6.43 11.40
CA PHE A 231 -6.86 6.33 12.84
C PHE A 231 -5.61 5.76 13.50
N LEU A 232 -5.19 6.41 14.59
CA LEU A 232 -4.12 5.94 15.47
C LEU A 232 -4.71 5.46 16.78
N VAL A 233 -4.51 4.21 17.10
CA VAL A 233 -4.82 3.64 18.40
C VAL A 233 -3.51 3.25 19.08
N SER A 234 -3.24 3.81 20.24
CA SER A 234 -2.02 3.54 21.01
C SER A 234 -2.36 2.75 22.26
N PHE A 235 -1.61 1.70 22.50
CA PHE A 235 -1.69 0.93 23.74
C PHE A 235 -0.37 0.99 24.47
N VAL A 236 -0.46 1.24 25.78
CA VAL A 236 0.61 1.01 26.73
C VAL A 236 0.15 -0.17 27.59
N LEU A 237 0.90 -1.23 27.59
CA LEU A 237 0.66 -2.41 28.43
C LEU A 237 1.68 -2.46 29.53
#